data_529622a5cbb6456ce53a032c2e642ee1
#
_entry.id   529622a5cbb6456ce53a032c2e642ee1
#
_cell.length_a   1.000
_cell.length_b   1.000
_cell.length_c   1.000
_cell.angle_alpha   90.00
_cell.angle_beta   90.00
_cell.angle_gamma   90.00
#
_symmetry.space_group_name_H-M   'P 1'
#
loop_
_entity.id
_entity.type
_entity.pdbx_description
1 polymer ?
#
loop_
_entity_poly.entity_id
_entity_poly.type
_entity_poly.pdbx_seq_one_letter_code
_entity_poly.pdbx_strand_id
1 'polypeptide(L)'
;DFYEFIDRFPQLQTYDVRAGHEAEYKSIMSHFGREGKIYHYGISPYIWDTKVWEWLDTKWGLDTLFEKHANELKWYGEGALAMGTPMMPTSPLFKEFHFPGQYQLYKKLGWEEKHFHKQYMGIVMQSNWGAPLKY
;
A
#
# COMPACT_ATOMS: atom_id res chain seq x y z
N ASP A 1 7.52 11.15 -16.67
CA ASP A 1 7.93 9.74 -16.72
C ASP A 1 7.61 9.06 -15.39
N PHE A 2 7.09 7.82 -15.44
CA PHE A 2 6.69 7.04 -14.27
C PHE A 2 7.86 6.79 -13.31
N TYR A 3 9.01 6.46 -13.84
CA TYR A 3 10.22 6.24 -13.04
C TYR A 3 10.74 7.52 -12.38
N GLU A 4 10.69 8.63 -13.06
CA GLU A 4 11.05 9.95 -12.49
C GLU A 4 10.09 10.35 -11.36
N PHE A 5 8.81 9.98 -11.48
CA PHE A 5 7.82 10.20 -10.45
C PHE A 5 8.08 9.32 -9.22
N ILE A 6 8.45 8.07 -9.41
CA ILE A 6 8.79 7.11 -8.35
C ILE A 6 9.97 7.59 -7.51
N ASP A 7 11.03 8.07 -8.16
CA ASP A 7 12.23 8.55 -7.46
C ASP A 7 11.95 9.77 -6.58
N ARG A 8 10.93 10.56 -6.91
CA ARG A 8 10.54 11.75 -6.15
C ARG A 8 9.60 11.49 -4.99
N PHE A 9 8.82 10.42 -5.04
CA PHE A 9 7.71 10.17 -4.11
C PHE A 9 7.67 8.74 -3.60
N PRO A 10 8.43 8.40 -2.55
CA PRO A 10 8.21 7.16 -1.83
C PRO A 10 6.77 7.14 -1.33
N GLN A 11 6.02 6.13 -1.76
CA GLN A 11 4.57 6.10 -1.54
C GLN A 11 4.22 5.72 -0.10
N LEU A 12 4.05 6.72 0.73
CA LEU A 12 3.38 6.56 2.01
C LEU A 12 1.97 7.18 1.90
N GLN A 13 0.94 6.36 1.99
CA GLN A 13 -0.44 6.81 1.93
C GLN A 13 -1.15 6.68 3.27
N THR A 14 -2.08 7.60 3.53
CA THR A 14 -2.93 7.57 4.70
C THR A 14 -4.35 7.20 4.28
N TYR A 15 -4.87 6.09 4.81
CA TYR A 15 -6.26 5.69 4.69
C TYR A 15 -6.89 5.49 6.05
N ASP A 16 -8.21 5.45 6.07
CA ASP A 16 -8.93 4.99 7.25
C ASP A 16 -8.61 3.50 7.51
N VAL A 17 -8.39 3.20 8.77
CA VAL A 17 -8.08 1.85 9.21
C VAL A 17 -9.29 0.95 9.04
N ARG A 18 -9.12 -0.17 8.37
CA ARG A 18 -10.17 -1.19 8.31
C ARG A 18 -10.46 -1.73 9.71
N ALA A 19 -11.73 -1.83 10.06
CA ALA A 19 -12.15 -2.45 11.30
C ALA A 19 -11.54 -3.87 11.43
N GLY A 20 -10.97 -4.18 12.58
CA GLY A 20 -10.36 -5.49 12.87
C GLY A 20 -8.82 -5.54 12.81
N HIS A 21 -8.15 -4.57 12.19
CA HIS A 21 -6.68 -4.55 12.10
C HIS A 21 -6.02 -3.51 13.02
N GLU A 22 -6.82 -2.76 13.78
CA GLU A 22 -6.31 -1.67 14.59
C GLU A 22 -5.29 -2.12 15.66
N ALA A 23 -5.56 -3.23 16.31
CA ALA A 23 -4.67 -3.75 17.36
C ALA A 23 -3.29 -4.16 16.80
N GLU A 24 -3.26 -4.82 15.65
CA GLU A 24 -2.04 -5.19 14.94
C GLU A 24 -1.26 -3.93 14.54
N TYR A 25 -1.94 -2.95 13.95
CA TYR A 25 -1.32 -1.70 13.53
C TYR A 25 -0.73 -0.93 14.70
N LYS A 26 -1.45 -0.83 15.81
CA LYS A 26 -0.94 -0.20 17.04
C LYS A 26 0.25 -0.94 17.63
N SER A 27 0.26 -2.27 17.58
CA SER A 27 1.39 -3.08 18.03
C SER A 27 2.64 -2.80 17.20
N ILE A 28 2.53 -2.71 15.87
CA ILE A 28 3.66 -2.39 15.00
C ILE A 28 4.12 -0.95 15.23
N MET A 29 3.21 0.03 15.31
CA MET A 29 3.54 1.42 15.63
C MET A 29 4.34 1.54 16.95
N SER A 30 3.86 0.86 17.98
CA SER A 30 4.50 0.87 19.32
C SER A 30 5.92 0.27 19.30
N HIS A 31 6.18 -0.68 18.40
CA HIS A 31 7.51 -1.24 18.20
C HIS A 31 8.53 -0.17 17.81
N PHE A 32 8.10 0.86 17.07
CA PHE A 32 8.92 2.02 16.71
C PHE A 32 8.79 3.19 17.70
N GLY A 33 8.07 3.02 18.80
CA GLY A 33 7.80 4.09 19.77
C GLY A 33 6.86 5.17 19.25
N ARG A 34 6.08 4.91 18.20
CA ARG A 34 5.14 5.86 17.63
C ARG A 34 3.73 5.65 18.18
N GLU A 35 3.09 6.73 18.53
CA GLU A 35 1.70 6.81 18.97
C GLU A 35 0.89 7.72 18.05
N GLY A 36 -0.42 7.74 18.23
CA GLY A 36 -1.33 8.64 17.54
C GLY A 36 -1.95 8.04 16.29
N LYS A 37 -1.96 8.78 15.19
CA LYS A 37 -2.70 8.39 13.99
C LYS A 37 -2.11 7.14 13.35
N ILE A 38 -3.00 6.18 13.06
CA ILE A 38 -2.68 4.99 12.28
C ILE A 38 -2.66 5.38 10.81
N TYR A 39 -1.61 4.97 10.11
CA TYR A 39 -1.48 5.16 8.67
C TYR A 39 -1.63 3.81 7.97
N HIS A 40 -2.24 3.82 6.80
CA HIS A 40 -2.25 2.69 5.89
C HIS A 40 -1.20 2.94 4.81
N TYR A 41 -0.23 2.05 4.71
CA TYR A 41 0.87 2.19 3.77
C TYR A 41 0.65 1.33 2.54
N GLY A 42 0.71 1.96 1.41
CA GLY A 42 0.76 1.28 0.15
C GLY A 42 -0.55 1.17 -0.60
N ILE A 43 -0.40 1.37 -1.87
CA ILE A 43 -1.29 0.98 -2.94
C ILE A 43 -0.47 0.23 -3.96
N SER A 44 -1.08 -0.75 -4.61
CA SER A 44 -0.42 -1.45 -5.71
C SER A 44 -0.22 -0.52 -6.91
N PRO A 45 0.92 -0.60 -7.61
CA PRO A 45 2.09 -1.41 -7.26
C PRO A 45 2.88 -0.83 -6.11
N TYR A 46 3.41 -1.69 -5.23
CA TYR A 46 4.27 -1.27 -4.14
C TYR A 46 5.68 -1.01 -4.64
N ILE A 47 6.26 0.11 -4.21
CA ILE A 47 7.63 0.48 -4.53
C ILE A 47 8.35 0.67 -3.20
N TRP A 48 9.34 -0.17 -2.98
CA TRP A 48 10.08 -0.22 -1.73
C TRP A 48 11.54 0.14 -1.92
N ASP A 49 12.05 1.02 -1.10
CA ASP A 49 13.49 1.25 -0.97
C ASP A 49 14.10 0.09 -0.17
N THR A 50 15.04 -0.63 -0.77
CA THR A 50 15.75 -1.74 -0.13
C THR A 50 16.47 -1.33 1.14
N LYS A 51 16.91 -0.08 1.24
CA LYS A 51 17.57 0.46 2.44
C LYS A 51 16.69 0.41 3.69
N VAL A 52 15.37 0.53 3.53
CA VAL A 52 14.44 0.39 4.66
C VAL A 52 14.44 -1.04 5.16
N TRP A 53 14.38 -2.01 4.25
CA TRP A 53 14.43 -3.43 4.61
C TRP A 53 15.77 -3.84 5.22
N GLU A 54 16.88 -3.37 4.66
CA GLU A 54 18.23 -3.61 5.19
C GLU A 54 18.36 -3.04 6.61
N TRP A 55 17.81 -1.86 6.86
CA TRP A 55 17.82 -1.26 8.19
C TRP A 55 16.96 -2.05 9.18
N LEU A 56 15.76 -2.47 8.79
CA LEU A 56 14.87 -3.28 9.62
C LEU A 56 15.51 -4.63 9.98
N ASP A 57 16.12 -5.28 8.98
CA ASP A 57 16.80 -6.56 9.16
C ASP A 57 18.00 -6.44 10.11
N THR A 58 18.85 -5.46 9.86
CA THR A 58 20.04 -5.21 10.70
C THR A 58 19.68 -4.92 12.16
N LYS A 59 18.56 -4.21 12.39
CA LYS A 59 18.19 -3.75 13.71
C LYS A 59 17.41 -4.79 14.52
N TRP A 60 16.55 -5.56 13.89
CA TRP A 60 15.66 -6.51 14.59
C TRP A 60 15.60 -7.91 14.00
N GLY A 61 16.05 -8.10 12.75
CA GLY A 61 15.85 -9.31 11.96
C GLY A 61 14.44 -9.39 11.37
N LEU A 62 14.32 -9.55 10.05
CA LEU A 62 13.02 -9.63 9.37
C LEU A 62 12.19 -10.80 9.86
N ASP A 63 12.81 -11.95 10.10
CA ASP A 63 12.09 -13.12 10.62
C ASP A 63 11.40 -12.81 11.96
N THR A 64 12.10 -12.13 12.87
CA THR A 64 11.55 -11.71 14.17
C THR A 64 10.36 -10.76 14.01
N LEU A 65 10.44 -9.81 13.08
CA LEU A 65 9.35 -8.88 12.82
C LEU A 65 8.13 -9.60 12.24
N PHE A 66 8.33 -10.49 11.27
CA PHE A 66 7.24 -11.22 10.61
C PHE A 66 6.63 -12.31 11.48
N GLU A 67 7.39 -12.93 12.37
CA GLU A 67 6.84 -13.82 13.40
C GLU A 67 5.88 -13.08 14.35
N LYS A 68 6.20 -11.81 14.65
CA LYS A 68 5.34 -10.98 15.48
C LYS A 68 4.05 -10.57 14.75
N HIS A 69 4.17 -10.09 13.53
CA HIS A 69 3.05 -9.71 12.66
C HIS A 69 3.44 -9.89 11.18
N ALA A 70 2.75 -10.77 10.48
CA ALA A 70 2.95 -11.01 9.05
C ALA A 70 2.32 -9.88 8.19
N ASN A 71 2.82 -8.65 8.37
CA ASN A 71 2.30 -7.45 7.70
C ASN A 71 3.45 -6.60 7.15
N GLU A 72 3.96 -7.01 6.02
CA GLU A 72 5.10 -6.38 5.36
C GLU A 72 4.87 -4.89 5.07
N LEU A 73 3.68 -4.53 4.64
CA LEU A 73 3.36 -3.14 4.32
C LEU A 73 3.47 -2.24 5.54
N LYS A 74 3.02 -2.73 6.67
CA LYS A 74 3.02 -1.96 7.91
C LYS A 74 4.42 -1.84 8.49
N TRP A 75 5.20 -2.93 8.49
CA TRP A 75 6.60 -2.89 8.90
C TRP A 75 7.42 -1.95 8.05
N TYR A 76 7.26 -2.03 6.72
CA TYR A 76 7.95 -1.13 5.81
C TYR A 76 7.56 0.33 6.04
N GLY A 77 6.27 0.63 6.11
CA GLY A 77 5.78 2.00 6.26
C GLY A 77 6.24 2.66 7.56
N GLU A 78 6.13 1.96 8.69
CA GLU A 78 6.60 2.47 9.98
C GLU A 78 8.14 2.56 10.02
N GLY A 79 8.84 1.61 9.39
CA GLY A 79 10.29 1.66 9.24
C GLY A 79 10.75 2.87 8.42
N ALA A 80 10.10 3.13 7.31
CA ALA A 80 10.38 4.30 6.46
C ALA A 80 10.15 5.61 7.21
N LEU A 81 9.05 5.72 7.98
CA LEU A 81 8.82 6.87 8.85
C LEU A 81 9.91 7.04 9.91
N ALA A 82 10.31 5.95 10.55
CA ALA A 82 11.36 5.97 11.58
C ALA A 82 12.71 6.40 11.01
N MET A 83 12.97 6.13 9.74
CA MET A 83 14.15 6.60 9.01
C MET A 83 14.02 8.06 8.50
N GLY A 84 12.89 8.73 8.76
CA GLY A 84 12.67 10.11 8.36
C GLY A 84 12.14 10.30 6.94
N THR A 85 11.62 9.24 6.32
CA THR A 85 10.96 9.39 5.01
C THR A 85 9.72 10.26 5.15
N PRO A 86 9.58 11.34 4.37
CA PRO A 86 8.44 12.21 4.45
C PRO A 86 7.17 11.48 4.01
N MET A 87 6.11 11.64 4.79
CA MET A 87 4.79 11.12 4.44
C MET A 87 4.05 12.12 3.58
N MET A 88 3.68 11.70 2.39
CA MET A 88 2.92 12.52 1.47
C MET A 88 1.53 11.91 1.27
N PRO A 89 0.46 12.67 1.56
CA PRO A 89 -0.87 12.28 1.15
C PRO A 89 -0.93 12.35 -0.38
N THR A 90 -1.12 11.22 -1.02
CA THR A 90 -1.23 11.14 -2.48
C THR A 90 -2.60 10.62 -2.88
N SER A 91 -3.11 11.12 -4.01
CA SER A 91 -4.24 10.47 -4.66
C SER A 91 -3.79 9.12 -5.21
N PRO A 92 -4.66 8.09 -5.20
CA PRO A 92 -4.33 6.81 -5.79
C PRO A 92 -3.92 6.95 -7.25
N LEU A 93 -2.74 6.44 -7.62
CA LEU A 93 -2.26 6.42 -9.00
C LEU A 93 -3.00 5.38 -9.84
N PHE A 94 -3.43 4.30 -9.20
CA PHE A 94 -4.13 3.20 -9.83
C PHE A 94 -5.50 3.00 -9.21
N LYS A 95 -6.49 2.65 -10.04
CA LYS A 95 -7.77 2.16 -9.54
C LYS A 95 -7.64 0.69 -9.18
N GLU A 96 -7.74 0.39 -7.90
CA GLU A 96 -7.65 -0.97 -7.40
C GLU A 96 -9.03 -1.60 -7.22
N PHE A 97 -9.18 -2.82 -7.69
CA PHE A 97 -10.37 -3.64 -7.52
C PHE A 97 -9.99 -4.92 -6.75
N HIS A 98 -10.50 -5.03 -5.53
CA HIS A 98 -10.24 -6.19 -4.68
C HIS A 98 -11.18 -7.37 -4.99
N PHE A 99 -12.35 -7.10 -5.57
CA PHE A 99 -13.35 -8.11 -5.89
C PHE A 99 -13.92 -7.90 -7.29
N PRO A 100 -14.24 -8.99 -8.01
CA PRO A 100 -14.82 -8.92 -9.36
C PRO A 100 -16.08 -8.05 -9.44
N GLY A 101 -16.92 -8.14 -8.41
CA GLY A 101 -18.17 -7.37 -8.34
C GLY A 101 -17.97 -5.85 -8.34
N GLN A 102 -16.85 -5.37 -7.80
CA GLN A 102 -16.53 -3.94 -7.84
C GLN A 102 -16.28 -3.48 -9.28
N TYR A 103 -15.48 -4.23 -10.04
CA TYR A 103 -15.21 -3.91 -11.44
C TYR A 103 -16.49 -4.01 -12.29
N GLN A 104 -17.28 -5.06 -12.09
CA GLN A 104 -18.54 -5.24 -12.81
C GLN A 104 -19.54 -4.13 -12.54
N LEU A 105 -19.57 -3.60 -11.30
CA LEU A 105 -20.41 -2.46 -10.96
C LEU A 105 -20.03 -1.23 -11.78
N TYR A 106 -18.75 -0.90 -11.88
CA TYR A 106 -18.29 0.21 -12.72
C TYR A 106 -18.67 0.02 -14.19
N LYS A 107 -18.53 -1.20 -14.72
CA LYS A 107 -18.96 -1.52 -16.09
C LYS A 107 -20.46 -1.30 -16.28
N LYS A 108 -21.29 -1.73 -15.33
CA LYS A 108 -22.75 -1.51 -15.38
C LYS A 108 -23.12 -0.02 -15.29
N LEU A 109 -22.31 0.78 -14.61
CA LEU A 109 -22.48 2.23 -14.54
C LEU A 109 -21.95 2.96 -15.79
N GLY A 110 -21.55 2.23 -16.82
CA GLY A 110 -21.08 2.79 -18.08
C GLY A 110 -19.63 3.25 -18.07
N TRP A 111 -18.85 2.83 -17.07
CA TRP A 111 -17.42 3.11 -17.06
C TRP A 111 -16.71 2.22 -18.07
N GLU A 112 -15.93 2.87 -18.94
CA GLU A 112 -15.02 2.26 -19.89
C GLU A 112 -13.58 2.56 -19.50
N GLU A 113 -12.64 1.87 -20.12
CA GLU A 113 -11.20 2.06 -19.86
C GLU A 113 -10.77 3.53 -19.98
N LYS A 114 -11.27 4.23 -21.00
CA LYS A 114 -11.00 5.67 -21.20
C LYS A 114 -11.40 6.56 -20.00
N HIS A 115 -12.37 6.15 -19.21
CA HIS A 115 -12.79 6.91 -18.03
C HIS A 115 -11.81 6.75 -16.88
N PHE A 116 -11.24 5.55 -16.71
CA PHE A 116 -10.20 5.30 -15.72
C PHE A 116 -8.91 6.04 -16.08
N HIS A 117 -8.51 6.06 -17.34
CA HIS A 117 -7.32 6.76 -17.82
C HIS A 117 -7.34 8.29 -17.61
N LYS A 118 -8.51 8.88 -17.41
CA LYS A 118 -8.62 10.30 -17.08
C LYS A 118 -8.22 10.62 -15.63
N GLN A 119 -8.29 9.62 -14.74
CA GLN A 119 -8.11 9.80 -13.31
C GLN A 119 -6.95 8.97 -12.75
N TYR A 120 -6.61 7.87 -13.40
CA TYR A 120 -5.64 6.89 -12.93
C TYR A 120 -4.64 6.54 -14.02
N MET A 121 -3.44 6.18 -13.64
CA MET A 121 -2.41 5.66 -14.55
C MET A 121 -2.74 4.25 -15.07
N GLY A 122 -3.60 3.53 -14.36
CA GLY A 122 -4.00 2.18 -14.72
C GLY A 122 -4.98 1.57 -13.74
N ILE A 123 -5.25 0.30 -13.96
CA ILE A 123 -6.15 -0.52 -13.14
C ILE A 123 -5.35 -1.67 -12.55
N VAL A 124 -5.52 -1.93 -11.26
CA VAL A 124 -4.99 -3.11 -10.57
C VAL A 124 -6.14 -4.05 -10.24
N MET A 125 -6.00 -5.30 -10.65
CA MET A 125 -6.95 -6.38 -10.37
C MET A 125 -6.23 -7.54 -9.71
N GLN A 126 -6.89 -8.18 -8.76
CA GLN A 126 -6.34 -9.31 -8.05
C GLN A 126 -6.30 -10.56 -8.94
N SER A 127 -5.15 -11.20 -9.06
CA SER A 127 -4.96 -12.40 -9.90
C SER A 127 -5.76 -13.62 -9.42
N ASN A 128 -6.21 -13.63 -8.17
CA ASN A 128 -6.97 -14.71 -7.57
C ASN A 128 -8.47 -14.72 -7.89
N TRP A 129 -8.93 -13.87 -8.81
CA TRP A 129 -10.34 -13.86 -9.25
C TRP A 129 -10.75 -15.08 -10.07
N GLY A 130 -9.82 -15.96 -10.43
CA GLY A 130 -10.10 -17.30 -11.00
C GLY A 130 -10.54 -17.34 -12.47
N ALA A 131 -10.64 -16.20 -13.15
CA ALA A 131 -10.91 -16.13 -14.58
C ALA A 131 -10.00 -15.11 -15.25
N PRO A 132 -9.47 -15.40 -16.45
CA PRO A 132 -8.77 -14.39 -17.23
C PRO A 132 -9.75 -13.27 -17.54
N LEU A 133 -9.38 -12.05 -17.17
CA LEU A 133 -10.14 -10.88 -17.56
C LEU A 133 -10.06 -10.77 -19.08
N LYS A 134 -11.20 -10.93 -19.74
CA LYS A 134 -11.33 -10.57 -21.14
C LYS A 134 -11.40 -9.05 -21.18
N TYR A 135 -10.36 -8.45 -21.66
CA TYR A 135 -10.29 -7.02 -21.97
C TYR A 135 -11.24 -6.69 -23.11
#